data_e2fcc0448f8423b6e086b07c9290eff5
#
_entry.id   e2fcc0448f8423b6e086b07c9290eff5
#
_cell.length_a   1.000
_cell.length_b   1.000
_cell.length_c   1.000
_cell.angle_alpha   90.00
_cell.angle_beta   90.00
_cell.angle_gamma   90.00
#
_symmetry.space_group_name_H-M   'P 1'
#
loop_
_entity.id
_entity.type
_entity.pdbx_description
1 polymer ?
#
loop_
_entity_poly.entity_id
_entity_poly.type
_entity_poly.pdbx_seq_one_letter_code
_entity_poly.pdbx_strand_id
1 'polypeptide(L)'
;GDKKVYAPGTVIISTVGEVTDFRKIVIPVLKNDPATEIVYVDFSFDKLKLGGSSFAQILNKVGKEVPDIRDSEYFARAFTAIQQLVDEGIVLAGHDISAGGMVTALLEMCFADNRLGLDIDFSFLAEKDMIKILFAENPGVLIQIADKDAKKVSALMDKAGVAYAFLGKPGKAGLLNIKKDADSWSLDIPSLRDLWFKTSYLLDRRQSGEEKALERYKSYKHNELKYKFPQGFTGKLADLGLQLNRTAKSGIRAAVIREKGCQCERETAWALHLAGFDVKDVHMTDLISGRETLEEVNMIVFVGGFSNSDVLGSAKGWAGAFKFNEKARQALENFYKREDTLSLGICNGCQLMVELDLVYPEHGC
;
A
#
# COMPACT_ATOMS: atom_id res chain seq x y z
N GLY A 1 17.93 -0.22 -34.10
CA GLY A 1 18.61 -1.52 -34.14
C GLY A 1 17.59 -2.63 -34.33
N ASP A 2 17.97 -3.75 -34.94
CA ASP A 2 17.11 -4.86 -35.38
C ASP A 2 16.57 -5.76 -34.27
N LYS A 3 16.66 -5.35 -33.01
CA LYS A 3 16.15 -6.13 -31.88
C LYS A 3 14.69 -5.78 -31.62
N LYS A 4 13.79 -6.75 -31.85
CA LYS A 4 12.38 -6.68 -31.43
C LYS A 4 12.28 -6.98 -29.93
N VAL A 5 11.66 -6.10 -29.18
CA VAL A 5 11.23 -6.34 -27.80
C VAL A 5 9.75 -6.71 -27.85
N TYR A 6 9.46 -7.92 -27.40
CA TYR A 6 8.09 -8.39 -27.26
C TYR A 6 7.61 -8.06 -25.84
N ALA A 7 6.64 -7.17 -25.73
CA ALA A 7 5.94 -6.93 -24.47
C ALA A 7 4.66 -7.76 -24.44
N PRO A 8 4.37 -8.52 -23.38
CA PRO A 8 3.08 -9.17 -23.23
C PRO A 8 1.99 -8.10 -23.13
N GLY A 9 0.81 -8.40 -23.67
CA GLY A 9 -0.35 -7.54 -23.47
C GLY A 9 -0.68 -7.47 -21.98
N THR A 10 -0.52 -6.30 -21.37
CA THR A 10 -0.81 -6.09 -19.95
C THR A 10 -1.97 -5.13 -19.82
N VAL A 11 -2.98 -5.51 -19.04
CA VAL A 11 -4.12 -4.65 -18.68
C VAL A 11 -4.05 -4.41 -17.18
N ILE A 12 -3.97 -3.15 -16.78
CA ILE A 12 -4.01 -2.73 -15.39
C ILE A 12 -5.36 -2.07 -15.15
N ILE A 13 -6.13 -2.62 -14.22
CA ILE A 13 -7.44 -2.09 -13.84
C ILE A 13 -7.35 -1.59 -12.40
N SER A 14 -7.65 -0.31 -12.21
CA SER A 14 -7.74 0.30 -10.87
C SER A 14 -9.19 0.65 -10.58
N THR A 15 -9.64 0.32 -9.37
CA THR A 15 -10.98 0.64 -8.89
C THR A 15 -10.89 1.50 -7.64
N VAL A 16 -11.86 2.39 -7.47
CA VAL A 16 -11.98 3.26 -6.28
C VAL A 16 -13.38 3.09 -5.73
N GLY A 17 -13.47 2.89 -4.42
CA GLY A 17 -14.72 2.79 -3.70
C GLY A 17 -14.71 3.64 -2.43
N GLU A 18 -15.86 4.16 -2.04
CA GLU A 18 -16.02 4.87 -0.77
C GLU A 18 -16.04 3.87 0.38
N VAL A 19 -15.28 4.15 1.43
CA VAL A 19 -15.30 3.40 2.69
C VAL A 19 -16.13 4.18 3.69
N THR A 20 -17.34 3.68 3.98
CA THR A 20 -18.30 4.35 4.88
C THR A 20 -17.98 4.14 6.36
N ASP A 21 -17.30 3.04 6.70
CA ASP A 21 -16.84 2.73 8.06
C ASP A 21 -15.44 2.10 8.03
N PHE A 22 -14.42 2.90 8.32
CA PHE A 22 -13.02 2.43 8.31
C PHE A 22 -12.73 1.31 9.34
N ARG A 23 -13.59 1.11 10.33
CA ARG A 23 -13.45 0.01 11.32
C ARG A 23 -13.75 -1.37 10.72
N LYS A 24 -14.40 -1.40 9.55
CA LYS A 24 -14.74 -2.61 8.81
C LYS A 24 -13.70 -2.99 7.74
N ILE A 25 -12.55 -2.30 7.72
CA ILE A 25 -11.46 -2.62 6.81
C ILE A 25 -10.87 -3.97 7.19
N VAL A 26 -10.78 -4.87 6.22
CA VAL A 26 -10.09 -6.15 6.35
C VAL A 26 -8.63 -5.98 5.96
N ILE A 27 -7.72 -6.42 6.82
CA ILE A 27 -6.27 -6.43 6.58
C ILE A 27 -5.76 -7.88 6.51
N PRO A 28 -4.65 -8.15 5.82
CA PRO A 28 -4.14 -9.51 5.66
C PRO A 28 -3.47 -10.08 6.91
N VAL A 29 -3.35 -9.32 7.99
CA VAL A 29 -2.65 -9.76 9.20
C VAL A 29 -3.51 -10.71 10.02
N LEU A 30 -3.07 -11.96 10.11
CA LEU A 30 -3.70 -13.01 10.89
C LEU A 30 -3.87 -12.57 12.36
N LYS A 31 -5.01 -12.90 12.96
CA LYS A 31 -5.21 -12.78 14.41
C LYS A 31 -4.69 -14.05 15.08
N ASN A 32 -3.82 -13.90 16.08
CA ASN A 32 -3.31 -15.03 16.85
C ASN A 32 -4.34 -15.48 17.90
N ASP A 33 -5.45 -16.04 17.43
CA ASP A 33 -6.54 -16.52 18.27
C ASP A 33 -6.90 -17.96 17.86
N PRO A 34 -6.69 -18.97 18.74
CA PRO A 34 -6.99 -20.35 18.45
C PRO A 34 -8.49 -20.67 18.29
N ALA A 35 -9.38 -19.75 18.72
CA ALA A 35 -10.82 -19.86 18.54
C ALA A 35 -11.27 -19.27 17.17
N THR A 36 -10.40 -19.32 16.19
CA THR A 36 -10.64 -18.84 14.82
C THR A 36 -10.24 -19.89 13.79
N GLU A 37 -10.74 -19.73 12.57
CA GLU A 37 -10.55 -20.67 11.49
C GLU A 37 -10.26 -19.95 10.17
N ILE A 38 -9.41 -20.55 9.33
CA ILE A 38 -9.10 -20.09 7.98
C ILE A 38 -10.03 -20.76 6.99
N VAL A 39 -10.68 -19.96 6.18
CA VAL A 39 -11.60 -20.42 5.14
C VAL A 39 -11.09 -19.95 3.78
N TYR A 40 -10.95 -20.88 2.86
CA TYR A 40 -10.75 -20.60 1.43
C TYR A 40 -12.11 -20.43 0.75
N VAL A 41 -12.26 -19.42 -0.07
CA VAL A 41 -13.44 -19.20 -0.92
C VAL A 41 -12.97 -19.07 -2.37
N ASP A 42 -13.48 -19.95 -3.23
CA ASP A 42 -13.18 -19.93 -4.66
C ASP A 42 -13.99 -18.84 -5.39
N PHE A 43 -13.31 -18.10 -6.27
CA PHE A 43 -13.93 -17.10 -7.14
C PHE A 43 -13.87 -17.48 -8.62
N SER A 44 -13.12 -18.53 -8.94
CA SER A 44 -12.82 -18.88 -10.32
C SER A 44 -13.86 -19.78 -10.99
N PHE A 45 -14.51 -20.65 -10.22
CA PHE A 45 -15.34 -21.75 -10.73
C PHE A 45 -14.58 -22.59 -11.78
N ASP A 46 -13.26 -22.71 -11.61
CA ASP A 46 -12.37 -23.38 -12.55
C ASP A 46 -11.46 -24.37 -11.83
N LYS A 47 -10.88 -25.32 -12.59
CA LYS A 47 -9.84 -26.22 -12.08
C LYS A 47 -8.58 -25.40 -11.77
N LEU A 48 -7.82 -25.82 -10.76
CA LEU A 48 -6.53 -25.23 -10.44
C LEU A 48 -5.55 -25.42 -11.59
N LYS A 49 -4.94 -24.31 -12.05
CA LYS A 49 -4.08 -24.25 -13.22
C LYS A 49 -2.83 -23.45 -12.92
N LEU A 50 -1.70 -23.85 -13.52
CA LEU A 50 -0.39 -23.27 -13.27
C LEU A 50 0.15 -22.41 -14.42
N GLY A 51 -0.57 -22.33 -15.54
CA GLY A 51 -0.12 -21.51 -16.68
C GLY A 51 -0.08 -20.03 -16.34
N GLY A 52 1.00 -19.36 -16.72
CA GLY A 52 1.23 -17.95 -16.43
C GLY A 52 1.60 -17.62 -14.99
N SER A 53 1.51 -18.59 -14.07
CA SER A 53 1.80 -18.37 -12.65
C SER A 53 3.26 -18.03 -12.37
N SER A 54 3.55 -17.41 -11.24
CA SER A 54 4.90 -17.19 -10.74
C SER A 54 5.70 -18.48 -10.63
N PHE A 55 5.03 -19.59 -10.25
CA PHE A 55 5.64 -20.91 -10.23
C PHE A 55 6.11 -21.37 -11.61
N ALA A 56 5.30 -21.19 -12.66
CA ALA A 56 5.70 -21.52 -14.03
C ALA A 56 6.86 -20.63 -14.49
N GLN A 57 6.84 -19.35 -14.16
CA GLN A 57 7.87 -18.37 -14.54
C GLN A 57 9.23 -18.70 -13.93
N ILE A 58 9.33 -19.06 -12.66
CA ILE A 58 10.61 -19.43 -12.04
C ILE A 58 11.21 -20.72 -12.65
N LEU A 59 10.40 -21.55 -13.29
CA LEU A 59 10.83 -22.71 -14.04
C LEU A 59 11.14 -22.42 -15.52
N ASN A 60 11.14 -21.13 -15.92
CA ASN A 60 11.24 -20.69 -17.31
C ASN A 60 10.20 -21.32 -18.24
N LYS A 61 8.98 -21.49 -17.75
CA LYS A 61 7.83 -22.05 -18.47
C LYS A 61 6.67 -21.08 -18.39
N VAL A 62 5.85 -21.02 -19.43
CA VAL A 62 4.61 -20.23 -19.40
C VAL A 62 3.41 -21.12 -19.06
N GLY A 63 3.42 -22.36 -19.52
CA GLY A 63 2.28 -23.27 -19.44
C GLY A 63 1.21 -22.97 -20.50
N LYS A 64 0.29 -23.90 -20.70
CA LYS A 64 -0.79 -23.75 -21.70
C LYS A 64 -2.15 -23.44 -21.06
N GLU A 65 -2.38 -23.91 -19.85
CA GLU A 65 -3.64 -23.77 -19.12
C GLU A 65 -3.48 -22.68 -18.07
N VAL A 66 -4.08 -21.52 -18.32
CA VAL A 66 -4.10 -20.39 -17.39
C VAL A 66 -5.39 -20.41 -16.55
N PRO A 67 -5.34 -19.92 -15.30
CA PRO A 67 -6.55 -19.66 -14.52
C PRO A 67 -7.52 -18.74 -15.25
N ASP A 68 -8.80 -18.96 -15.04
CA ASP A 68 -9.86 -18.19 -15.69
C ASP A 68 -11.07 -18.07 -14.75
N ILE A 69 -11.87 -17.04 -14.94
CA ILE A 69 -13.21 -16.92 -14.33
C ILE A 69 -14.19 -17.56 -15.30
N ARG A 70 -14.64 -18.79 -15.00
CA ARG A 70 -15.51 -19.56 -15.90
C ARG A 70 -16.93 -19.04 -15.95
N ASP A 71 -17.37 -18.43 -14.87
CA ASP A 71 -18.73 -17.91 -14.72
C ASP A 71 -18.68 -16.57 -13.98
N SER A 72 -19.01 -15.50 -14.69
CA SER A 72 -19.02 -14.14 -14.12
C SER A 72 -20.12 -13.93 -13.08
N GLU A 73 -21.24 -14.65 -13.19
CA GLU A 73 -22.32 -14.58 -12.20
C GLU A 73 -21.91 -15.31 -10.91
N TYR A 74 -21.19 -16.42 -11.04
CA TYR A 74 -20.60 -17.10 -9.88
C TYR A 74 -19.62 -16.17 -9.17
N PHE A 75 -18.71 -15.52 -9.91
CA PHE A 75 -17.77 -14.54 -9.36
C PHE A 75 -18.51 -13.44 -8.61
N ALA A 76 -19.56 -12.87 -9.20
CA ALA A 76 -20.36 -11.80 -8.58
C ALA A 76 -21.04 -12.28 -7.29
N ARG A 77 -21.54 -13.51 -7.25
CA ARG A 77 -22.12 -14.09 -6.04
C ARG A 77 -21.08 -14.30 -4.95
N ALA A 78 -19.89 -14.83 -5.30
CA ALA A 78 -18.78 -15.02 -4.36
C ALA A 78 -18.32 -13.66 -3.77
N PHE A 79 -18.14 -12.66 -4.62
CA PHE A 79 -17.77 -11.31 -4.20
C PHE A 79 -18.81 -10.71 -3.26
N THR A 80 -20.10 -10.80 -3.62
CA THR A 80 -21.21 -10.29 -2.80
C THR A 80 -21.29 -10.97 -1.44
N ALA A 81 -21.09 -12.30 -1.39
CA ALA A 81 -21.09 -13.05 -0.14
C ALA A 81 -19.93 -12.61 0.78
N ILE A 82 -18.73 -12.41 0.24
CA ILE A 82 -17.60 -11.88 1.02
C ILE A 82 -17.88 -10.46 1.52
N GLN A 83 -18.40 -9.56 0.67
CA GLN A 83 -18.76 -8.21 1.11
C GLN A 83 -19.78 -8.22 2.24
N GLN A 84 -20.78 -9.11 2.18
CA GLN A 84 -21.75 -9.26 3.27
C GLN A 84 -21.07 -9.68 4.58
N LEU A 85 -20.14 -10.66 4.55
CA LEU A 85 -19.38 -11.08 5.73
C LEU A 85 -18.52 -9.96 6.31
N VAL A 86 -17.93 -9.12 5.46
CA VAL A 86 -17.16 -7.92 5.87
C VAL A 86 -18.10 -6.90 6.55
N ASP A 87 -19.23 -6.60 5.94
CA ASP A 87 -20.22 -5.65 6.49
C ASP A 87 -20.80 -6.10 7.84
N GLU A 88 -20.95 -7.39 8.01
CA GLU A 88 -21.41 -7.99 9.26
C GLU A 88 -20.30 -8.13 10.33
N GLY A 89 -19.05 -7.75 9.99
CA GLY A 89 -17.88 -7.82 10.89
C GLY A 89 -17.44 -9.25 11.23
N ILE A 90 -17.74 -10.21 10.37
CA ILE A 90 -17.38 -11.63 10.55
C ILE A 90 -15.96 -11.91 10.12
N VAL A 91 -15.46 -11.21 9.08
CA VAL A 91 -14.10 -11.36 8.57
C VAL A 91 -13.12 -10.65 9.49
N LEU A 92 -12.24 -11.39 10.14
CA LEU A 92 -11.25 -10.89 11.08
C LEU A 92 -9.93 -10.49 10.41
N ALA A 93 -9.56 -11.21 9.36
CA ALA A 93 -8.43 -10.97 8.46
C ALA A 93 -8.74 -11.61 7.11
N GLY A 94 -8.10 -11.15 6.03
CA GLY A 94 -8.30 -11.75 4.72
C GLY A 94 -7.21 -11.39 3.74
N HIS A 95 -6.95 -12.28 2.79
CA HIS A 95 -5.96 -12.12 1.73
C HIS A 95 -6.49 -12.71 0.43
N ASP A 96 -6.25 -12.04 -0.68
CA ASP A 96 -6.53 -12.57 -2.00
C ASP A 96 -5.48 -13.62 -2.41
N ILE A 97 -5.86 -14.55 -3.28
CA ILE A 97 -4.91 -15.46 -3.93
C ILE A 97 -4.46 -14.80 -5.22
N SER A 98 -3.19 -14.43 -5.26
CA SER A 98 -2.55 -13.75 -6.38
C SER A 98 -1.20 -14.38 -6.72
N ALA A 99 -0.19 -13.58 -7.06
CA ALA A 99 1.14 -14.05 -7.41
C ALA A 99 1.75 -14.98 -6.35
N GLY A 100 2.13 -16.19 -6.76
CA GLY A 100 2.67 -17.23 -5.88
C GLY A 100 1.64 -18.18 -5.29
N GLY A 101 0.35 -17.95 -5.51
CA GLY A 101 -0.73 -18.87 -5.13
C GLY A 101 -1.06 -18.89 -3.63
N MET A 102 -1.80 -19.90 -3.24
CA MET A 102 -2.34 -20.05 -1.87
C MET A 102 -1.25 -20.11 -0.80
N VAL A 103 -0.13 -20.78 -1.05
CA VAL A 103 0.96 -20.88 -0.07
C VAL A 103 1.56 -19.51 0.25
N THR A 104 1.70 -18.65 -0.76
CA THR A 104 2.22 -17.29 -0.58
C THR A 104 1.24 -16.44 0.23
N ALA A 105 -0.05 -16.48 -0.08
CA ALA A 105 -1.07 -15.77 0.68
C ALA A 105 -1.10 -16.21 2.17
N LEU A 106 -1.03 -17.52 2.46
CA LEU A 106 -0.94 -18.03 3.83
C LEU A 106 0.31 -17.54 4.58
N LEU A 107 1.45 -17.49 3.90
CA LEU A 107 2.70 -16.98 4.48
C LEU A 107 2.63 -15.48 4.74
N GLU A 108 2.12 -14.70 3.78
CA GLU A 108 1.99 -13.24 3.89
C GLU A 108 1.04 -12.83 5.02
N MET A 109 -0.02 -13.61 5.27
CA MET A 109 -0.89 -13.41 6.44
C MET A 109 -0.13 -13.54 7.78
N CYS A 110 1.00 -14.26 7.80
CA CYS A 110 1.83 -14.46 8.98
C CYS A 110 3.05 -13.52 9.06
N PHE A 111 3.44 -12.84 7.99
CA PHE A 111 4.71 -12.11 7.94
C PHE A 111 4.79 -10.88 8.86
N ALA A 112 3.65 -10.33 9.25
CA ALA A 112 3.61 -9.13 10.07
C ALA A 112 4.00 -9.34 11.53
N ASP A 113 3.87 -10.57 12.07
CA ASP A 113 4.15 -10.87 13.49
C ASP A 113 4.83 -12.23 13.64
N ASN A 114 5.98 -12.24 14.31
CA ASN A 114 6.77 -13.45 14.57
C ASN A 114 6.06 -14.48 15.49
N ARG A 115 4.96 -14.10 16.12
CA ARG A 115 4.14 -14.97 16.98
C ARG A 115 3.10 -15.77 16.19
N LEU A 116 2.96 -15.48 14.89
CA LEU A 116 1.98 -16.11 14.04
C LEU A 116 2.49 -17.44 13.47
N GLY A 117 1.58 -18.36 13.27
CA GLY A 117 1.76 -19.62 12.59
C GLY A 117 0.41 -20.20 12.20
N LEU A 118 0.40 -21.21 11.33
CA LEU A 118 -0.80 -21.84 10.81
C LEU A 118 -0.65 -23.35 10.75
N ASP A 119 -1.74 -24.04 11.08
CA ASP A 119 -1.92 -25.48 10.85
C ASP A 119 -3.04 -25.65 9.81
N ILE A 120 -2.70 -26.11 8.60
CA ILE A 120 -3.57 -26.17 7.43
C ILE A 120 -3.71 -27.62 6.96
N ASP A 121 -4.93 -28.05 6.72
CA ASP A 121 -5.27 -29.38 6.18
C ASP A 121 -5.99 -29.23 4.82
N PHE A 122 -5.35 -29.67 3.76
CA PHE A 122 -5.90 -29.68 2.41
C PHE A 122 -6.59 -31.02 2.04
N SER A 123 -6.72 -31.95 2.97
CA SER A 123 -7.28 -33.28 2.68
C SER A 123 -8.72 -33.24 2.14
N PHE A 124 -9.46 -32.19 2.45
CA PHE A 124 -10.84 -31.97 1.98
C PHE A 124 -10.94 -31.44 0.55
N LEU A 125 -9.84 -30.93 -0.01
CA LEU A 125 -9.84 -30.41 -1.38
C LEU A 125 -9.85 -31.56 -2.37
N ALA A 126 -10.70 -31.48 -3.41
CA ALA A 126 -10.82 -32.48 -4.45
C ALA A 126 -9.56 -32.61 -5.31
N GLU A 127 -8.80 -31.51 -5.50
CA GLU A 127 -7.51 -31.54 -6.20
C GLU A 127 -6.51 -32.39 -5.42
N LYS A 128 -5.80 -33.28 -6.13
CA LYS A 128 -4.80 -34.17 -5.54
C LYS A 128 -3.36 -33.68 -5.73
N ASP A 129 -3.12 -32.84 -6.71
CA ASP A 129 -1.81 -32.31 -7.01
C ASP A 129 -1.48 -31.15 -6.06
N MET A 130 -0.57 -31.40 -5.10
CA MET A 130 -0.14 -30.39 -4.14
C MET A 130 0.49 -29.16 -4.79
N ILE A 131 1.18 -29.32 -5.91
CA ILE A 131 1.76 -28.18 -6.62
C ILE A 131 0.66 -27.25 -7.13
N LYS A 132 -0.43 -27.81 -7.65
CA LYS A 132 -1.58 -27.00 -8.06
C LYS A 132 -2.26 -26.33 -6.87
N ILE A 133 -2.46 -27.06 -5.76
CA ILE A 133 -3.09 -26.51 -4.55
C ILE A 133 -2.28 -25.31 -4.03
N LEU A 134 -0.96 -25.45 -3.95
CA LEU A 134 -0.09 -24.45 -3.36
C LEU A 134 0.17 -23.24 -4.27
N PHE A 135 0.35 -23.48 -5.58
CA PHE A 135 0.90 -22.49 -6.50
C PHE A 135 -0.02 -22.05 -7.63
N ALA A 136 -1.24 -22.60 -7.73
CA ALA A 136 -2.20 -22.07 -8.69
C ALA A 136 -2.66 -20.66 -8.26
N GLU A 137 -2.68 -19.75 -9.23
CA GLU A 137 -3.09 -18.36 -9.05
C GLU A 137 -4.54 -18.15 -9.52
N ASN A 138 -5.40 -19.15 -9.24
CA ASN A 138 -6.83 -19.02 -9.49
C ASN A 138 -7.43 -17.95 -8.57
N PRO A 139 -8.31 -17.08 -9.08
CA PRO A 139 -9.01 -16.09 -8.25
C PRO A 139 -9.71 -16.75 -7.07
N GLY A 140 -9.42 -16.26 -5.89
CA GLY A 140 -9.99 -16.72 -4.63
C GLY A 140 -9.51 -15.85 -3.46
N VAL A 141 -10.06 -16.08 -2.29
CA VAL A 141 -9.66 -15.39 -1.07
C VAL A 141 -9.51 -16.37 0.10
N LEU A 142 -8.59 -16.03 0.99
CA LEU A 142 -8.48 -16.60 2.32
C LEU A 142 -9.08 -15.61 3.31
N ILE A 143 -9.97 -16.09 4.17
CA ILE A 143 -10.52 -15.27 5.27
C ILE A 143 -10.33 -15.99 6.59
N GLN A 144 -10.09 -15.22 7.64
CA GLN A 144 -10.13 -15.71 9.02
C GLN A 144 -11.43 -15.29 9.65
N ILE A 145 -12.10 -16.24 10.30
CA ILE A 145 -13.37 -16.03 10.99
C ILE A 145 -13.31 -16.61 12.41
N ALA A 146 -14.20 -16.19 13.32
CA ALA A 146 -14.32 -16.85 14.61
C ALA A 146 -15.08 -18.19 14.47
N ASP A 147 -14.69 -19.21 15.25
CA ASP A 147 -15.32 -20.55 15.24
C ASP A 147 -16.85 -20.49 15.40
N LYS A 148 -17.33 -19.56 16.23
CA LYS A 148 -18.78 -19.35 16.45
C LYS A 148 -19.54 -18.94 15.19
N ASP A 149 -18.87 -18.34 14.22
CA ASP A 149 -19.47 -17.83 12.99
C ASP A 149 -19.41 -18.84 11.83
N ALA A 150 -18.73 -19.98 12.01
CA ALA A 150 -18.53 -21.00 10.96
C ALA A 150 -19.84 -21.46 10.31
N LYS A 151 -20.88 -21.75 11.13
CA LYS A 151 -22.20 -22.15 10.60
C LYS A 151 -22.87 -21.08 9.77
N LYS A 152 -22.69 -19.81 10.14
CA LYS A 152 -23.25 -18.68 9.40
C LYS A 152 -22.56 -18.48 8.07
N VAL A 153 -21.22 -18.61 8.06
CA VAL A 153 -20.42 -18.57 6.84
C VAL A 153 -20.81 -19.69 5.89
N SER A 154 -20.90 -20.94 6.37
CA SER A 154 -21.36 -22.08 5.57
C SER A 154 -22.73 -21.84 4.95
N ALA A 155 -23.71 -21.43 5.76
CA ALA A 155 -25.06 -21.18 5.28
C ALA A 155 -25.14 -20.09 4.21
N LEU A 156 -24.30 -19.03 4.33
CA LEU A 156 -24.23 -17.97 3.32
C LEU A 156 -23.59 -18.47 2.01
N MET A 157 -22.48 -19.19 2.09
CA MET A 157 -21.79 -19.73 0.91
C MET A 157 -22.66 -20.78 0.18
N ASP A 158 -23.31 -21.67 0.92
CA ASP A 158 -24.25 -22.65 0.36
C ASP A 158 -25.43 -21.96 -0.34
N LYS A 159 -26.01 -20.97 0.28
CA LYS A 159 -27.10 -20.14 -0.32
C LYS A 159 -26.64 -19.42 -1.58
N ALA A 160 -25.41 -18.92 -1.60
CA ALA A 160 -24.84 -18.25 -2.77
C ALA A 160 -24.40 -19.23 -3.86
N GLY A 161 -24.34 -20.56 -3.56
CA GLY A 161 -23.81 -21.58 -4.46
C GLY A 161 -22.33 -21.37 -4.76
N VAL A 162 -21.53 -20.97 -3.75
CA VAL A 162 -20.11 -20.65 -3.84
C VAL A 162 -19.31 -21.75 -3.14
N ALA A 163 -18.27 -22.24 -3.80
CA ALA A 163 -17.37 -23.25 -3.24
C ALA A 163 -16.44 -22.63 -2.19
N TYR A 164 -16.31 -23.30 -1.06
CA TYR A 164 -15.45 -22.91 0.05
C TYR A 164 -14.89 -24.15 0.78
N ALA A 165 -13.85 -23.93 1.57
CA ALA A 165 -13.28 -24.98 2.42
C ALA A 165 -12.73 -24.37 3.71
N PHE A 166 -13.03 -24.98 4.85
CA PHE A 166 -12.34 -24.73 6.11
C PHE A 166 -10.98 -25.41 6.06
N LEU A 167 -9.91 -24.64 6.09
CA LEU A 167 -8.56 -25.16 5.87
C LEU A 167 -7.80 -25.47 7.16
N GLY A 168 -8.09 -24.75 8.25
CA GLY A 168 -7.35 -24.92 9.49
C GLY A 168 -7.35 -23.69 10.37
N LYS A 169 -6.38 -23.62 11.30
CA LYS A 169 -6.37 -22.68 12.42
C LYS A 169 -5.00 -22.04 12.63
N PRO A 170 -4.93 -20.93 13.39
CA PRO A 170 -3.68 -20.48 13.94
C PRO A 170 -2.97 -21.59 14.71
N GLY A 171 -1.70 -21.78 14.40
CA GLY A 171 -0.86 -22.86 14.90
C GLY A 171 0.37 -22.35 15.65
N LYS A 172 1.38 -23.23 15.76
CA LYS A 172 2.62 -22.90 16.44
C LYS A 172 3.33 -21.71 15.79
N ALA A 173 3.72 -20.74 16.60
CA ALA A 173 4.45 -19.56 16.16
C ALA A 173 5.67 -19.89 15.25
N GLY A 174 5.80 -19.18 14.16
CA GLY A 174 6.88 -19.32 13.21
C GLY A 174 6.79 -20.51 12.26
N LEU A 175 5.73 -21.32 12.32
CA LEU A 175 5.56 -22.47 11.44
C LEU A 175 4.27 -22.39 10.64
N LEU A 176 4.36 -22.74 9.36
CA LEU A 176 3.21 -23.10 8.54
C LEU A 176 3.26 -24.62 8.33
N ASN A 177 2.42 -25.34 9.06
CA ASN A 177 2.24 -26.77 8.94
C ASN A 177 1.15 -27.04 7.92
N ILE A 178 1.45 -27.89 6.95
CA ILE A 178 0.53 -28.27 5.86
C ILE A 178 0.36 -29.78 5.91
N LYS A 179 -0.89 -30.20 5.84
CA LYS A 179 -1.26 -31.62 5.72
C LYS A 179 -2.10 -31.83 4.48
N LYS A 180 -1.90 -32.95 3.82
CA LYS A 180 -2.74 -33.49 2.74
C LYS A 180 -2.77 -35.02 2.81
N ASP A 181 -3.93 -35.56 3.15
CA ASP A 181 -4.10 -37.02 3.36
C ASP A 181 -3.07 -37.56 4.37
N ALA A 182 -2.12 -38.43 3.95
CA ALA A 182 -1.06 -38.96 4.79
C ALA A 182 0.22 -38.13 4.83
N ASP A 183 0.36 -37.17 3.92
CA ASP A 183 1.57 -36.33 3.78
C ASP A 183 1.49 -35.09 4.63
N SER A 184 2.63 -34.64 5.15
CA SER A 184 2.73 -33.43 5.93
C SER A 184 4.06 -32.69 5.67
N TRP A 185 4.00 -31.37 5.71
CA TRP A 185 5.16 -30.47 5.56
C TRP A 185 5.12 -29.39 6.62
N SER A 186 6.28 -28.95 7.04
CA SER A 186 6.42 -27.82 7.95
C SER A 186 7.37 -26.79 7.33
N LEU A 187 6.90 -25.57 7.15
CA LEU A 187 7.63 -24.46 6.56
C LEU A 187 8.00 -23.46 7.66
N ASP A 188 9.27 -23.05 7.70
CA ASP A 188 9.77 -22.03 8.63
C ASP A 188 9.41 -20.63 8.08
N ILE A 189 8.45 -19.96 8.71
CA ILE A 189 7.94 -18.66 8.28
C ILE A 189 9.03 -17.57 8.32
N PRO A 190 9.84 -17.42 9.39
CA PRO A 190 10.90 -16.43 9.42
C PRO A 190 11.89 -16.53 8.27
N SER A 191 12.35 -17.75 7.93
CA SER A 191 13.27 -17.97 6.81
C SER A 191 12.63 -17.63 5.46
N LEU A 192 11.36 -18.00 5.27
CA LEU A 192 10.63 -17.70 4.04
C LEU A 192 10.33 -16.19 3.91
N ARG A 193 10.08 -15.50 5.02
CA ARG A 193 9.96 -14.05 5.03
C ARG A 193 11.27 -13.37 4.63
N ASP A 194 12.41 -13.85 5.13
CA ASP A 194 13.72 -13.36 4.72
C ASP A 194 13.94 -13.57 3.21
N LEU A 195 13.54 -14.71 2.70
CA LEU A 195 13.61 -15.00 1.27
C LEU A 195 12.71 -14.08 0.43
N TRP A 196 11.51 -13.80 0.92
CA TRP A 196 10.54 -12.88 0.29
C TRP A 196 11.12 -11.45 0.18
N PHE A 197 11.71 -10.92 1.26
CA PHE A 197 12.38 -9.61 1.26
C PHE A 197 13.68 -9.57 0.43
N LYS A 198 14.34 -10.72 0.24
CA LYS A 198 15.64 -10.80 -0.44
C LYS A 198 15.60 -10.26 -1.87
N THR A 199 14.51 -10.45 -2.60
CA THR A 199 14.37 -9.93 -3.97
C THR A 199 14.48 -8.40 -3.99
N SER A 200 13.77 -7.72 -3.08
CA SER A 200 13.84 -6.27 -2.93
C SER A 200 15.24 -5.81 -2.54
N TYR A 201 15.91 -6.52 -1.63
CA TYR A 201 17.31 -6.23 -1.26
C TYR A 201 18.27 -6.36 -2.48
N LEU A 202 18.12 -7.41 -3.31
CA LEU A 202 18.95 -7.60 -4.47
C LEU A 202 18.80 -6.48 -5.52
N LEU A 203 17.65 -5.86 -5.59
CA LEU A 203 17.40 -4.70 -6.45
C LEU A 203 17.91 -3.41 -5.79
N ASP A 204 17.60 -3.21 -4.51
CA ASP A 204 17.95 -2.03 -3.73
C ASP A 204 19.48 -1.79 -3.66
N ARG A 205 20.27 -2.84 -3.50
CA ARG A 205 21.74 -2.71 -3.47
C ARG A 205 22.35 -2.12 -4.75
N ARG A 206 21.63 -2.20 -5.88
CA ARG A 206 22.04 -1.57 -7.14
C ARG A 206 21.71 -0.07 -7.17
N GLN A 207 20.74 0.36 -6.39
CA GLN A 207 20.31 1.75 -6.33
C GLN A 207 20.97 2.52 -5.19
N SER A 208 21.02 1.91 -4.00
CA SER A 208 21.45 2.57 -2.75
C SER A 208 22.85 2.15 -2.28
N GLY A 209 23.50 1.23 -2.99
CA GLY A 209 24.75 0.62 -2.56
C GLY A 209 24.57 -0.55 -1.58
N GLU A 210 25.59 -1.42 -1.49
CA GLU A 210 25.52 -2.67 -0.72
C GLU A 210 25.28 -2.46 0.77
N GLU A 211 25.99 -1.53 1.38
CA GLU A 211 25.94 -1.29 2.84
C GLU A 211 24.55 -0.88 3.30
N LYS A 212 23.99 0.17 2.71
CA LYS A 212 22.66 0.72 3.08
C LYS A 212 21.52 -0.22 2.76
N ALA A 213 21.60 -0.92 1.63
CA ALA A 213 20.62 -1.94 1.28
C ALA A 213 20.64 -3.12 2.26
N LEU A 214 21.84 -3.56 2.68
CA LEU A 214 21.98 -4.64 3.66
C LEU A 214 21.46 -4.21 5.05
N GLU A 215 21.70 -2.97 5.45
CA GLU A 215 21.15 -2.42 6.69
C GLU A 215 19.62 -2.47 6.69
N ARG A 216 18.97 -1.97 5.64
CA ARG A 216 17.50 -2.06 5.49
C ARG A 216 17.00 -3.51 5.51
N TYR A 217 17.65 -4.40 4.77
CA TYR A 217 17.31 -5.81 4.74
C TYR A 217 17.41 -6.50 6.11
N LYS A 218 18.37 -6.11 6.93
CA LYS A 218 18.50 -6.64 8.30
C LYS A 218 17.55 -5.98 9.29
N SER A 219 17.24 -4.69 9.11
CA SER A 219 16.48 -3.91 10.07
C SER A 219 14.96 -4.10 9.98
N TYR A 220 14.40 -4.59 8.88
CA TYR A 220 12.94 -4.70 8.72
C TYR A 220 12.26 -5.49 9.84
N LYS A 221 12.96 -6.44 10.46
CA LYS A 221 12.48 -7.26 11.59
C LYS A 221 12.32 -6.47 12.89
N HIS A 222 12.93 -5.31 12.99
CA HIS A 222 13.03 -4.50 14.21
C HIS A 222 12.39 -3.12 14.05
N ASN A 223 11.88 -2.80 12.86
CA ASN A 223 11.25 -1.51 12.56
C ASN A 223 9.74 -1.55 12.88
N GLU A 224 9.42 -1.74 14.16
CA GLU A 224 8.04 -1.62 14.62
C GLU A 224 7.56 -0.18 14.52
N LEU A 225 6.41 0.02 13.89
CA LEU A 225 5.73 1.32 13.89
C LEU A 225 5.23 1.60 15.31
N LYS A 226 5.79 2.62 15.95
CA LYS A 226 5.38 3.07 17.28
C LYS A 226 4.71 4.43 17.18
N TYR A 227 3.45 4.49 17.51
CA TYR A 227 2.68 5.73 17.50
C TYR A 227 2.68 6.34 18.90
N LYS A 228 2.96 7.65 18.99
CA LYS A 228 2.79 8.43 20.21
C LYS A 228 1.69 9.45 19.95
N PHE A 229 0.58 9.30 20.62
CA PHE A 229 -0.50 10.27 20.57
C PHE A 229 -0.41 11.24 21.74
N PRO A 230 -0.90 12.48 21.61
CA PRO A 230 -1.04 13.39 22.75
C PRO A 230 -1.89 12.77 23.85
N GLN A 231 -1.62 13.14 25.09
CA GLN A 231 -2.42 12.67 26.23
C GLN A 231 -3.89 13.09 26.06
N GLY A 232 -4.80 12.14 26.23
CA GLY A 232 -6.24 12.38 26.05
C GLY A 232 -6.74 12.37 24.61
N PHE A 233 -5.88 12.05 23.62
CA PHE A 233 -6.30 11.97 22.23
C PHE A 233 -7.27 10.80 22.00
N THR A 234 -8.48 11.11 21.50
CA THR A 234 -9.56 10.13 21.25
C THR A 234 -9.71 9.77 19.76
N GLY A 235 -8.84 10.31 18.90
CA GLY A 235 -8.93 10.16 17.45
C GLY A 235 -9.81 11.19 16.75
N LYS A 236 -10.31 12.18 17.46
CA LYS A 236 -11.17 13.24 16.90
C LYS A 236 -10.37 14.49 16.61
N LEU A 237 -10.70 15.19 15.52
CA LEU A 237 -10.08 16.47 15.18
C LEU A 237 -10.23 17.52 16.30
N ALA A 238 -11.32 17.48 17.02
CA ALA A 238 -11.58 18.40 18.14
C ALA A 238 -10.54 18.27 19.27
N ASP A 239 -9.95 17.08 19.47
CA ASP A 239 -8.89 16.85 20.47
C ASP A 239 -7.61 17.64 20.15
N LEU A 240 -7.42 17.96 18.87
CA LEU A 240 -6.31 18.76 18.35
C LEU A 240 -6.65 20.25 18.24
N GLY A 241 -7.84 20.67 18.71
CA GLY A 241 -8.33 22.05 18.58
C GLY A 241 -8.73 22.44 17.15
N LEU A 242 -8.84 21.47 16.24
CA LEU A 242 -9.13 21.71 14.83
C LEU A 242 -10.65 21.83 14.60
N GLN A 243 -11.04 22.77 13.74
CA GLN A 243 -12.44 23.04 13.40
C GLN A 243 -12.69 22.88 11.90
N LEU A 244 -13.53 21.92 11.50
CA LEU A 244 -13.87 21.66 10.10
C LEU A 244 -14.50 22.88 9.39
N ASN A 245 -15.31 23.65 10.12
CA ASN A 245 -16.09 24.78 9.58
C ASN A 245 -15.53 26.14 10.03
N ARG A 246 -14.21 26.27 10.21
CA ARG A 246 -13.59 27.53 10.58
C ARG A 246 -13.79 28.58 9.49
N THR A 247 -14.37 29.70 9.85
CA THR A 247 -14.54 30.88 8.97
C THR A 247 -13.68 32.06 9.42
N ALA A 248 -13.32 32.10 10.70
CA ALA A 248 -12.47 33.15 11.25
C ALA A 248 -11.02 33.01 10.75
N LYS A 249 -10.39 34.12 10.40
CA LYS A 249 -8.96 34.17 10.06
C LYS A 249 -8.12 34.01 11.32
N SER A 250 -7.02 33.26 11.19
CA SER A 250 -6.03 33.08 12.25
C SER A 250 -4.95 34.15 12.26
N GLY A 251 -4.71 34.78 11.12
CA GLY A 251 -3.60 35.69 10.91
C GLY A 251 -2.29 35.01 10.55
N ILE A 252 -2.20 33.68 10.66
CA ILE A 252 -1.02 32.90 10.25
C ILE A 252 -1.23 32.39 8.84
N ARG A 253 -0.40 32.81 7.90
CA ARG A 253 -0.59 32.57 6.48
C ARG A 253 0.28 31.45 5.94
N ALA A 254 -0.32 30.58 5.13
CA ALA A 254 0.40 29.56 4.37
C ALA A 254 0.21 29.76 2.86
N ALA A 255 1.29 29.68 2.09
CA ALA A 255 1.26 29.67 0.64
C ALA A 255 1.44 28.24 0.10
N VAL A 256 0.49 27.80 -0.71
CA VAL A 256 0.59 26.58 -1.51
C VAL A 256 1.22 26.95 -2.84
N ILE A 257 2.50 26.61 -3.03
CA ILE A 257 3.26 26.96 -4.23
C ILE A 257 3.17 25.82 -5.23
N ARG A 258 2.79 26.15 -6.46
CA ARG A 258 2.62 25.18 -7.54
C ARG A 258 3.17 25.66 -8.88
N GLU A 259 3.50 24.71 -9.74
CA GLU A 259 3.95 24.93 -11.12
C GLU A 259 3.08 24.07 -12.06
N LYS A 260 3.21 24.26 -13.39
CA LYS A 260 2.55 23.42 -14.39
C LYS A 260 2.86 21.95 -14.15
N GLY A 261 1.83 21.09 -14.18
CA GLY A 261 1.95 19.65 -13.95
C GLY A 261 2.00 19.26 -12.47
N CYS A 262 1.96 20.21 -11.54
CA CYS A 262 1.75 19.92 -10.13
C CYS A 262 0.31 19.47 -9.86
N GLN A 263 0.13 18.73 -8.77
CA GLN A 263 -1.14 18.18 -8.30
C GLN A 263 -1.25 18.34 -6.79
N CYS A 264 -2.44 18.06 -6.24
CA CYS A 264 -2.72 18.06 -4.80
C CYS A 264 -2.71 19.45 -4.16
N GLU A 265 -2.82 20.53 -4.94
CA GLU A 265 -2.88 21.89 -4.39
C GLU A 265 -4.15 22.11 -3.56
N ARG A 266 -5.29 21.53 -3.95
CA ARG A 266 -6.57 21.66 -3.24
C ARG A 266 -6.57 20.91 -1.93
N GLU A 267 -6.11 19.66 -1.94
CA GLU A 267 -5.99 18.81 -0.76
C GLU A 267 -5.01 19.41 0.25
N THR A 268 -3.88 19.94 -0.24
CA THR A 268 -2.90 20.64 0.58
C THR A 268 -3.49 21.91 1.19
N ALA A 269 -4.18 22.72 0.40
CA ALA A 269 -4.85 23.92 0.87
C ALA A 269 -5.90 23.61 1.94
N TRP A 270 -6.68 22.54 1.74
CA TRP A 270 -7.66 22.07 2.71
C TRP A 270 -7.01 21.58 4.01
N ALA A 271 -5.95 20.79 3.92
CA ALA A 271 -5.22 20.31 5.10
C ALA A 271 -4.63 21.48 5.91
N LEU A 272 -4.05 22.47 5.25
CA LEU A 272 -3.54 23.68 5.89
C LEU A 272 -4.65 24.51 6.54
N HIS A 273 -5.80 24.63 5.88
CA HIS A 273 -6.97 25.31 6.45
C HIS A 273 -7.45 24.60 7.72
N LEU A 274 -7.55 23.27 7.71
CA LEU A 274 -7.89 22.47 8.89
C LEU A 274 -6.87 22.65 10.01
N ALA A 275 -5.58 22.73 9.65
CA ALA A 275 -4.48 22.98 10.62
C ALA A 275 -4.46 24.41 11.17
N GLY A 276 -5.36 25.30 10.70
CA GLY A 276 -5.51 26.63 11.25
C GLY A 276 -4.89 27.75 10.42
N PHE A 277 -4.29 27.49 9.27
CA PHE A 277 -3.69 28.53 8.43
C PHE A 277 -4.73 29.27 7.59
N ASP A 278 -4.44 30.53 7.29
CA ASP A 278 -5.09 31.29 6.24
C ASP A 278 -4.34 31.05 4.94
N VAL A 279 -4.94 30.25 4.03
CA VAL A 279 -4.24 29.69 2.88
C VAL A 279 -4.31 30.60 1.66
N LYS A 280 -3.18 30.71 0.95
CA LYS A 280 -3.01 31.43 -0.31
C LYS A 280 -2.50 30.47 -1.38
N ASP A 281 -3.16 30.43 -2.54
CA ASP A 281 -2.67 29.72 -3.74
C ASP A 281 -1.67 30.61 -4.47
N VAL A 282 -0.47 30.07 -4.72
CA VAL A 282 0.63 30.80 -5.37
C VAL A 282 1.16 29.98 -6.54
N HIS A 283 0.93 30.47 -7.75
CA HIS A 283 1.55 29.87 -8.93
C HIS A 283 2.94 30.48 -9.17
N MET A 284 3.88 29.71 -9.74
CA MET A 284 5.23 30.20 -10.04
C MET A 284 5.25 31.51 -10.85
N THR A 285 4.25 31.72 -11.71
CA THR A 285 4.13 33.00 -12.45
C THR A 285 3.89 34.21 -11.55
N ASP A 286 3.37 34.03 -10.34
CA ASP A 286 3.19 35.11 -9.37
C ASP A 286 4.52 35.51 -8.78
N LEU A 287 5.38 34.57 -8.45
CA LEU A 287 6.74 34.80 -7.97
C LEU A 287 7.63 35.38 -9.08
N ILE A 288 7.57 34.80 -10.29
CA ILE A 288 8.34 35.25 -11.45
C ILE A 288 8.00 36.72 -11.83
N SER A 289 6.72 37.08 -11.77
CA SER A 289 6.28 38.44 -12.07
C SER A 289 6.53 39.44 -10.93
N GLY A 290 6.71 38.93 -9.71
CA GLY A 290 6.83 39.72 -8.49
C GLY A 290 5.46 40.18 -7.92
N ARG A 291 4.36 39.57 -8.34
CA ARG A 291 3.04 39.76 -7.70
C ARG A 291 2.99 39.19 -6.29
N GLU A 292 3.78 38.16 -6.06
CA GLU A 292 3.98 37.53 -4.77
C GLU A 292 5.43 37.64 -4.35
N THR A 293 5.68 38.02 -3.10
CA THR A 293 7.01 38.18 -2.50
C THR A 293 7.25 37.32 -1.28
N LEU A 294 6.22 36.59 -0.82
CA LEU A 294 6.21 35.74 0.37
C LEU A 294 6.47 36.49 1.71
N GLU A 295 6.54 37.79 1.71
CA GLU A 295 6.84 38.60 2.92
C GLU A 295 5.78 38.41 4.03
N GLU A 296 4.51 38.22 3.64
CA GLU A 296 3.39 38.06 4.57
C GLU A 296 3.06 36.59 4.86
N VAL A 297 3.88 35.62 4.40
CA VAL A 297 3.63 34.18 4.49
C VAL A 297 4.53 33.60 5.57
N ASN A 298 3.94 32.82 6.48
CA ASN A 298 4.65 32.14 7.57
C ASN A 298 5.01 30.68 7.21
N MET A 299 4.27 30.08 6.27
CA MET A 299 4.56 28.73 5.80
C MET A 299 4.44 28.65 4.29
N ILE A 300 5.41 27.99 3.65
CA ILE A 300 5.31 27.61 2.24
C ILE A 300 5.20 26.09 2.13
N VAL A 301 4.36 25.63 1.20
CA VAL A 301 4.24 24.22 0.85
C VAL A 301 4.42 24.08 -0.65
N PHE A 302 5.46 23.36 -1.04
CA PHE A 302 5.67 22.92 -2.42
C PHE A 302 4.92 21.63 -2.63
N VAL A 303 3.95 21.64 -3.53
CA VAL A 303 3.06 20.49 -3.77
C VAL A 303 3.70 19.41 -4.64
N GLY A 304 3.05 18.25 -4.69
CA GLY A 304 3.47 17.12 -5.51
C GLY A 304 3.06 17.23 -6.98
N GLY A 305 3.31 16.18 -7.72
CA GLY A 305 2.97 16.04 -9.13
C GLY A 305 4.21 15.81 -10.00
N PHE A 306 4.15 16.29 -11.23
CA PHE A 306 5.22 16.19 -12.23
C PHE A 306 5.45 17.56 -12.88
N SER A 307 6.06 18.47 -12.13
CA SER A 307 6.29 19.84 -12.60
C SER A 307 7.01 19.86 -13.95
N ASN A 308 6.48 20.62 -14.90
CA ASN A 308 6.96 20.70 -16.28
C ASN A 308 7.10 19.32 -16.97
N SER A 309 6.24 18.34 -16.59
CA SER A 309 6.26 16.95 -17.09
C SER A 309 7.60 16.23 -16.91
N ASP A 310 8.41 16.66 -15.95
CA ASP A 310 9.77 16.14 -15.67
C ASP A 310 10.71 16.11 -16.91
N VAL A 311 10.48 16.95 -17.90
CA VAL A 311 11.22 16.95 -19.18
C VAL A 311 12.73 17.04 -18.99
N LEU A 312 13.18 17.83 -18.02
CA LEU A 312 14.60 18.01 -17.69
C LEU A 312 15.07 17.11 -16.53
N GLY A 313 14.17 16.32 -15.97
CA GLY A 313 14.31 15.56 -14.73
C GLY A 313 13.38 16.08 -13.64
N SER A 314 13.15 15.26 -12.61
CA SER A 314 12.20 15.58 -11.53
C SER A 314 12.51 16.92 -10.87
N ALA A 315 11.51 17.81 -10.87
CA ALA A 315 11.54 19.16 -10.34
C ALA A 315 12.60 20.12 -10.94
N LYS A 316 13.46 19.69 -11.87
CA LYS A 316 14.54 20.53 -12.39
C LYS A 316 14.05 21.76 -13.14
N GLY A 317 12.96 21.66 -13.91
CA GLY A 317 12.34 22.80 -14.56
C GLY A 317 11.80 23.82 -13.55
N TRP A 318 11.19 23.34 -12.48
CA TRP A 318 10.68 24.16 -11.39
C TRP A 318 11.82 24.82 -10.60
N ALA A 319 12.86 24.08 -10.26
CA ALA A 319 14.08 24.63 -9.64
C ALA A 319 14.74 25.70 -10.50
N GLY A 320 14.78 25.50 -11.82
CA GLY A 320 15.27 26.50 -12.78
C GLY A 320 14.50 27.82 -12.72
N ALA A 321 13.18 27.77 -12.51
CA ALA A 321 12.37 28.97 -12.34
C ALA A 321 12.79 29.80 -11.12
N PHE A 322 13.18 29.17 -10.01
CA PHE A 322 13.75 29.85 -8.85
C PHE A 322 15.19 30.27 -9.08
N LYS A 323 16.06 29.40 -9.57
CA LYS A 323 17.50 29.67 -9.72
C LYS A 323 17.81 30.81 -10.71
N PHE A 324 17.03 30.88 -11.80
CA PHE A 324 17.33 31.79 -12.92
C PHE A 324 16.39 33.00 -13.03
N ASN A 325 15.35 33.10 -12.20
CA ASN A 325 14.52 34.30 -12.11
C ASN A 325 14.84 35.05 -10.83
N GLU A 326 15.31 36.28 -10.97
CA GLU A 326 15.77 37.10 -9.85
C GLU A 326 14.69 37.38 -8.81
N LYS A 327 13.44 37.68 -9.25
CA LYS A 327 12.34 38.00 -8.33
C LYS A 327 11.91 36.73 -7.53
N ALA A 328 11.77 35.60 -8.20
CA ALA A 328 11.40 34.34 -7.54
C ALA A 328 12.49 33.90 -6.56
N ARG A 329 13.76 34.00 -6.95
CA ARG A 329 14.91 33.74 -6.09
C ARG A 329 14.91 34.63 -4.85
N GLN A 330 14.80 35.95 -5.06
CA GLN A 330 14.81 36.93 -3.97
C GLN A 330 13.66 36.71 -2.98
N ALA A 331 12.45 36.38 -3.47
CA ALA A 331 11.30 36.10 -2.63
C ALA A 331 11.58 34.87 -1.73
N LEU A 332 12.15 33.80 -2.30
CA LEU A 332 12.50 32.58 -1.57
C LEU A 332 13.64 32.85 -0.56
N GLU A 333 14.71 33.50 -0.95
CA GLU A 333 15.83 33.89 -0.07
C GLU A 333 15.37 34.75 1.11
N ASN A 334 14.51 35.73 0.87
CA ASN A 334 13.98 36.60 1.91
C ASN A 334 13.07 35.82 2.86
N PHE A 335 12.28 34.87 2.34
CA PHE A 335 11.46 33.99 3.16
C PHE A 335 12.32 33.18 4.14
N TYR A 336 13.38 32.52 3.66
CA TYR A 336 14.26 31.70 4.51
C TYR A 336 15.18 32.50 5.47
N LYS A 337 15.35 33.82 5.27
CA LYS A 337 16.07 34.66 6.23
C LYS A 337 15.27 34.99 7.48
N ARG A 338 13.97 34.75 7.48
CA ARG A 338 13.07 35.00 8.60
C ARG A 338 13.03 33.82 9.54
N GLU A 339 12.96 34.10 10.85
CA GLU A 339 12.88 33.06 11.90
C GLU A 339 11.47 32.54 12.13
N ASP A 340 10.43 33.25 11.66
CA ASP A 340 9.00 32.92 11.85
C ASP A 340 8.43 32.12 10.69
N THR A 341 9.24 31.37 9.96
CA THR A 341 8.83 30.67 8.74
C THR A 341 9.06 29.16 8.83
N LEU A 342 8.19 28.41 8.15
CA LEU A 342 8.29 26.96 7.95
C LEU A 342 8.14 26.64 6.47
N SER A 343 8.77 25.55 6.04
CA SER A 343 8.61 25.01 4.69
C SER A 343 8.34 23.50 4.70
N LEU A 344 7.57 23.05 3.72
CA LEU A 344 7.25 21.63 3.51
C LEU A 344 7.28 21.33 2.02
N GLY A 345 7.97 20.26 1.64
CA GLY A 345 7.93 19.71 0.28
C GLY A 345 7.21 18.37 0.26
N ILE A 346 6.26 18.22 -0.65
CA ILE A 346 5.48 16.99 -0.83
C ILE A 346 5.86 16.38 -2.18
N CYS A 347 6.35 15.13 -2.23
CA CYS A 347 6.68 14.40 -3.45
C CYS A 347 7.60 15.22 -4.39
N ASN A 348 7.10 15.72 -5.52
CA ASN A 348 7.86 16.59 -6.43
C ASN A 348 8.33 17.90 -5.76
N GLY A 349 7.57 18.40 -4.79
CA GLY A 349 7.99 19.52 -3.95
C GLY A 349 9.19 19.18 -3.05
N CYS A 350 9.29 17.95 -2.56
CA CYS A 350 10.48 17.49 -1.82
C CYS A 350 11.70 17.41 -2.76
N GLN A 351 11.53 16.90 -3.98
CA GLN A 351 12.58 16.90 -5.00
C GLN A 351 13.03 18.32 -5.35
N LEU A 352 12.08 19.27 -5.44
CA LEU A 352 12.39 20.69 -5.62
C LEU A 352 13.26 21.24 -4.49
N MET A 353 12.91 20.93 -3.23
CA MET A 353 13.70 21.39 -2.07
C MET A 353 15.13 20.85 -2.11
N VAL A 354 15.32 19.61 -2.55
CA VAL A 354 16.68 19.03 -2.75
C VAL A 354 17.41 19.77 -3.88
N GLU A 355 16.77 19.99 -5.01
CA GLU A 355 17.36 20.74 -6.15
C GLU A 355 17.72 22.20 -5.81
N LEU A 356 17.11 22.75 -4.76
CA LEU A 356 17.36 24.13 -4.27
C LEU A 356 18.25 24.17 -3.01
N ASP A 357 18.84 23.03 -2.57
CA ASP A 357 19.66 22.92 -1.37
C ASP A 357 18.96 23.35 -0.06
N LEU A 358 17.63 23.15 0.01
CA LEU A 358 16.83 23.56 1.17
C LEU A 358 16.67 22.50 2.26
N VAL A 359 17.06 21.26 1.98
CA VAL A 359 16.94 20.12 2.92
C VAL A 359 18.23 19.93 3.71
N TYR A 360 19.37 19.96 3.03
CA TYR A 360 20.71 19.80 3.61
C TYR A 360 21.65 20.84 3.01
N PRO A 361 21.51 22.12 3.39
CA PRO A 361 22.27 23.20 2.76
C PRO A 361 23.80 23.09 2.96
N GLU A 362 24.24 22.36 3.99
CA GLU A 362 25.65 22.10 4.27
C GLU A 362 26.31 21.08 3.34
N HIS A 363 25.54 20.27 2.63
CA HIS A 363 26.10 19.23 1.75
C HIS A 363 26.33 19.71 0.31
N GLY A 364 25.68 20.77 -0.11
CA GLY A 364 25.76 21.33 -1.47
C GLY A 364 25.43 20.30 -2.56
N CYS A 365 24.54 20.54 -3.46
CA CYS A 365 24.21 19.66 -4.60
C CYS A 365 24.86 20.13 -5.89
#